data_ae55a8dbe39076dc7e90a967cbce8c53
#
_entry.id   ae55a8dbe39076dc7e90a967cbce8c53
#
_cell.length_a   1.000
_cell.length_b   1.000
_cell.length_c   1.000
_cell.angle_alpha   90.00
_cell.angle_beta   90.00
_cell.angle_gamma   90.00
#
_symmetry.space_group_name_H-M   'P 1'
#
loop_
_entity.id
_entity.type
_entity.pdbx_description
1 polymer ?
#
loop_
_entity_poly.entity_id
_entity_poly.type
_entity_poly.pdbx_seq_one_letter_code
_entity_poly.pdbx_strand_id
1 'polypeptide(L)'
;MSTLRQTADQIISASIQAVLPDEAVRRALKDFHPEGRVFLAAAGKAAWQMAHAAVSALGAVEDGVVVTKYDHVKGDIPGVRCYEAGHPVPDANSFAATEKALELVHGLHPEDTVLFLLSGGGSALFEKPLISGEELQNITGQLLASGADIVEMNTIRKRLSGVKGGRFAQACAPAKVFSIVLSDILGDPLDMIASGPAVPDTSTCEQALAIADKYHLTLSPAAKDLLQQETPKSLDNVTTQITGSVRELCAAAAKASQALGYEPVILTDQLCCEAREAGSFLGSIVRTHAGQGKKLAYIAGGETVVHLTGKGLGGRNQELALVAAPALSGLENCCVFSVGSDGTDGPTDAAGGYVDGQTENALREAGMDVFLTLADNDAYHALQAVEGLIITGATGTNVNDVAVAL
;
A
#
# COMPACT_ATOMS: atom_id res chain seq x y z
N MET A 1 -3.46 -22.37 -22.74
CA MET A 1 -3.90 -22.03 -21.35
C MET A 1 -5.23 -22.69 -21.09
N SER A 2 -5.44 -23.28 -19.90
CA SER A 2 -6.74 -23.84 -19.51
C SER A 2 -7.76 -22.72 -19.39
N THR A 3 -9.07 -23.05 -19.52
CA THR A 3 -10.15 -22.07 -19.28
C THR A 3 -10.12 -21.53 -17.86
N LEU A 4 -9.62 -22.32 -16.88
CA LEU A 4 -9.48 -21.92 -15.50
C LEU A 4 -8.35 -20.88 -15.29
N ARG A 5 -7.21 -21.05 -15.99
CA ARG A 5 -6.14 -20.04 -15.98
C ARG A 5 -6.63 -18.70 -16.56
N GLN A 6 -7.39 -18.72 -17.64
CA GLN A 6 -7.99 -17.51 -18.21
C GLN A 6 -8.96 -16.83 -17.22
N THR A 7 -9.73 -17.62 -16.46
CA THR A 7 -10.59 -17.11 -15.38
C THR A 7 -9.75 -16.41 -14.31
N ALA A 8 -8.67 -17.03 -13.85
CA ALA A 8 -7.74 -16.41 -12.88
C ALA A 8 -7.15 -15.11 -13.42
N ASP A 9 -6.63 -15.10 -14.66
CA ASP A 9 -6.05 -13.92 -15.30
C ASP A 9 -7.06 -12.75 -15.40
N GLN A 10 -8.35 -13.05 -15.67
CA GLN A 10 -9.42 -12.03 -15.68
C GLN A 10 -9.67 -11.45 -14.30
N ILE A 11 -9.73 -12.29 -13.25
CA ILE A 11 -9.92 -11.84 -11.86
C ILE A 11 -8.72 -10.97 -11.44
N ILE A 12 -7.48 -11.40 -11.71
CA ILE A 12 -6.26 -10.66 -11.40
C ILE A 12 -6.27 -9.29 -12.07
N SER A 13 -6.50 -9.26 -13.39
CA SER A 13 -6.53 -8.02 -14.16
C SER A 13 -7.57 -7.04 -13.65
N ALA A 14 -8.80 -7.51 -13.40
CA ALA A 14 -9.88 -6.66 -12.88
C ALA A 14 -9.59 -6.15 -11.47
N SER A 15 -8.98 -6.97 -10.62
CA SER A 15 -8.62 -6.60 -9.25
C SER A 15 -7.57 -5.51 -9.21
N ILE A 16 -6.48 -5.67 -9.97
CA ILE A 16 -5.40 -4.69 -10.05
C ILE A 16 -5.92 -3.39 -10.67
N GLN A 17 -6.69 -3.48 -11.75
CA GLN A 17 -7.24 -2.29 -12.43
C GLN A 17 -8.10 -1.44 -11.50
N ALA A 18 -8.88 -2.04 -10.63
CA ALA A 18 -9.76 -1.31 -9.71
C ALA A 18 -8.99 -0.47 -8.67
N VAL A 19 -7.74 -0.82 -8.38
CA VAL A 19 -6.90 -0.14 -7.39
C VAL A 19 -5.75 0.66 -8.02
N LEU A 20 -5.74 0.81 -9.34
CA LEU A 20 -4.80 1.74 -10.00
C LEU A 20 -5.06 3.16 -9.51
N PRO A 21 -4.00 3.96 -9.32
CA PRO A 21 -4.12 5.32 -8.82
C PRO A 21 -5.12 6.18 -9.61
N ASP A 22 -5.15 6.04 -10.93
CA ASP A 22 -6.05 6.79 -11.82
C ASP A 22 -7.52 6.46 -11.53
N GLU A 23 -7.87 5.17 -11.42
CA GLU A 23 -9.23 4.73 -11.18
C GLU A 23 -9.69 5.06 -9.76
N ALA A 24 -8.78 4.93 -8.79
CA ALA A 24 -9.03 5.29 -7.41
C ALA A 24 -9.38 6.78 -7.26
N VAL A 25 -8.59 7.67 -7.90
CA VAL A 25 -8.83 9.10 -7.90
C VAL A 25 -10.12 9.46 -8.64
N ARG A 26 -10.35 8.94 -9.85
CA ARG A 26 -11.59 9.21 -10.61
C ARG A 26 -12.83 8.77 -9.83
N ARG A 27 -12.77 7.66 -9.09
CA ARG A 27 -13.87 7.19 -8.27
C ARG A 27 -14.17 8.15 -7.12
N ALA A 28 -13.15 8.62 -6.40
CA ALA A 28 -13.30 9.58 -5.31
C ALA A 28 -13.85 10.94 -5.79
N LEU A 29 -13.41 11.39 -6.95
CA LEU A 29 -13.82 12.69 -7.50
C LEU A 29 -15.29 12.76 -7.93
N LYS A 30 -16.01 11.63 -8.00
CA LYS A 30 -17.47 11.64 -8.23
C LYS A 30 -18.24 12.35 -7.13
N ASP A 31 -17.73 12.29 -5.89
CA ASP A 31 -18.31 12.91 -4.70
C ASP A 31 -17.63 14.25 -4.35
N PHE A 32 -16.74 14.72 -5.21
CA PHE A 32 -15.98 15.94 -5.01
C PHE A 32 -16.69 17.13 -5.68
N HIS A 33 -17.27 18.01 -4.88
CA HIS A 33 -18.02 19.18 -5.34
C HIS A 33 -17.49 20.47 -4.66
N PRO A 34 -16.35 21.01 -5.12
CA PRO A 34 -15.78 22.22 -4.54
C PRO A 34 -16.63 23.46 -4.87
N GLU A 35 -16.74 24.38 -3.89
CA GLU A 35 -17.48 25.63 -4.07
C GLU A 35 -16.63 26.77 -4.63
N GLY A 36 -15.30 26.74 -4.35
CA GLY A 36 -14.34 27.77 -4.76
C GLY A 36 -13.18 27.20 -5.58
N ARG A 37 -12.00 27.82 -5.42
CA ARG A 37 -10.78 27.38 -6.10
C ARG A 37 -10.31 26.04 -5.55
N VAL A 38 -9.70 25.25 -6.41
CA VAL A 38 -9.09 23.98 -6.04
C VAL A 38 -7.56 24.08 -6.08
N PHE A 39 -6.93 23.83 -4.96
CA PHE A 39 -5.49 23.70 -4.83
C PHE A 39 -5.14 22.23 -4.67
N LEU A 40 -4.07 21.76 -5.32
CA LEU A 40 -3.69 20.36 -5.30
C LEU A 40 -2.37 20.17 -4.55
N ALA A 41 -2.39 19.35 -3.50
CA ALA A 41 -1.18 18.84 -2.87
C ALA A 41 -1.16 17.31 -2.98
N ALA A 42 -0.04 16.73 -3.43
CA ALA A 42 0.08 15.29 -3.55
C ALA A 42 1.43 14.79 -3.02
N ALA A 43 1.41 13.69 -2.27
CA ALA A 43 2.62 13.11 -1.70
C ALA A 43 2.61 11.58 -1.72
N GLY A 44 3.75 10.97 -2.06
CA GLY A 44 3.93 9.53 -2.09
C GLY A 44 4.44 9.01 -3.43
N LYS A 45 4.67 7.69 -3.52
CA LYS A 45 5.22 7.05 -4.72
C LYS A 45 4.30 7.18 -5.94
N ALA A 46 2.97 7.17 -5.74
CA ALA A 46 1.98 7.33 -6.79
C ALA A 46 1.46 8.78 -6.93
N ALA A 47 2.06 9.75 -6.23
CA ALA A 47 1.56 11.12 -6.16
C ALA A 47 1.45 11.79 -7.54
N TRP A 48 2.44 11.59 -8.41
CA TRP A 48 2.39 12.12 -9.77
C TRP A 48 1.20 11.57 -10.56
N GLN A 49 1.00 10.26 -10.53
CA GLN A 49 -0.07 9.60 -11.26
C GLN A 49 -1.46 10.00 -10.73
N MET A 50 -1.61 10.07 -9.40
CA MET A 50 -2.84 10.55 -8.77
C MET A 50 -3.15 11.99 -9.15
N ALA A 51 -2.15 12.89 -9.13
CA ALA A 51 -2.30 14.29 -9.50
C ALA A 51 -2.65 14.45 -10.99
N HIS A 52 -1.99 13.72 -11.87
CA HIS A 52 -2.29 13.68 -13.29
C HIS A 52 -3.74 13.25 -13.56
N ALA A 53 -4.20 12.19 -12.88
CA ALA A 53 -5.59 11.73 -12.99
C ALA A 53 -6.59 12.75 -12.45
N ALA A 54 -6.27 13.42 -11.34
CA ALA A 54 -7.11 14.45 -10.75
C ALA A 54 -7.27 15.66 -11.66
N VAL A 55 -6.17 16.22 -12.18
CA VAL A 55 -6.20 17.37 -13.10
C VAL A 55 -6.91 17.00 -14.40
N SER A 56 -6.67 15.78 -14.93
CA SER A 56 -7.38 15.30 -16.12
C SER A 56 -8.90 15.19 -15.91
N ALA A 57 -9.35 14.83 -14.72
CA ALA A 57 -10.77 14.69 -14.39
C ALA A 57 -11.44 16.04 -14.09
N LEU A 58 -10.74 16.96 -13.42
CA LEU A 58 -11.26 18.28 -13.04
C LEU A 58 -11.14 19.31 -14.16
N GLY A 59 -10.26 19.09 -15.13
CA GLY A 59 -9.94 20.01 -16.21
C GLY A 59 -8.88 21.07 -15.83
N ALA A 60 -8.88 21.57 -14.61
CA ALA A 60 -7.88 22.51 -14.09
C ALA A 60 -7.88 22.56 -12.56
N VAL A 61 -6.76 22.97 -11.99
CA VAL A 61 -6.61 23.40 -10.60
C VAL A 61 -5.99 24.81 -10.58
N GLU A 62 -6.19 25.56 -9.51
CA GLU A 62 -5.64 26.93 -9.39
C GLU A 62 -4.11 26.92 -9.32
N ASP A 63 -3.56 26.06 -8.48
CA ASP A 63 -2.12 25.78 -8.33
C ASP A 63 -1.95 24.41 -7.69
N GLY A 64 -0.77 23.77 -7.85
CA GLY A 64 -0.52 22.46 -7.27
C GLY A 64 0.94 22.16 -7.00
N VAL A 65 1.15 21.25 -6.03
CA VAL A 65 2.47 20.71 -5.67
C VAL A 65 2.38 19.21 -5.55
N VAL A 66 3.26 18.50 -6.23
CA VAL A 66 3.48 17.06 -6.15
C VAL A 66 4.85 16.78 -5.58
N VAL A 67 4.94 15.89 -4.58
CA VAL A 67 6.20 15.38 -4.03
C VAL A 67 6.22 13.86 -4.20
N THR A 68 7.08 13.37 -5.06
CA THR A 68 7.21 11.94 -5.35
C THR A 68 8.65 11.46 -5.26
N LYS A 69 8.86 10.15 -5.36
CA LYS A 69 10.19 9.53 -5.37
C LYS A 69 10.93 9.89 -6.68
N TYR A 70 12.26 9.91 -6.63
CA TYR A 70 13.11 10.04 -7.83
C TYR A 70 12.70 9.06 -8.94
N ASP A 71 12.74 9.53 -10.18
CA ASP A 71 12.35 8.81 -11.40
C ASP A 71 10.85 8.45 -11.49
N HIS A 72 9.99 9.14 -10.71
CA HIS A 72 8.54 8.90 -10.72
C HIS A 72 7.72 10.03 -11.38
N VAL A 73 8.33 11.15 -11.71
CA VAL A 73 7.71 12.19 -12.55
C VAL A 73 7.76 11.74 -14.00
N LYS A 74 6.59 11.60 -14.64
CA LYS A 74 6.47 11.08 -16.03
C LYS A 74 6.17 12.19 -17.06
N GLY A 75 6.22 13.47 -16.64
CA GLY A 75 5.96 14.62 -17.50
C GLY A 75 5.29 15.75 -16.74
N ASP A 76 4.96 16.81 -17.46
CA ASP A 76 4.32 18.00 -16.91
C ASP A 76 2.83 17.77 -16.63
N ILE A 77 2.33 18.33 -15.54
CA ILE A 77 0.90 18.40 -15.22
C ILE A 77 0.50 19.87 -15.24
N PRO A 78 -0.47 20.28 -16.07
CA PRO A 78 -0.88 21.69 -16.16
C PRO A 78 -1.27 22.27 -14.80
N GLY A 79 -0.67 23.41 -14.42
CA GLY A 79 -0.94 24.08 -13.16
C GLY A 79 -0.33 23.42 -11.92
N VAL A 80 0.57 22.42 -12.07
CA VAL A 80 1.16 21.67 -10.96
C VAL A 80 2.67 21.61 -11.07
N ARG A 81 3.35 21.96 -9.99
CA ARG A 81 4.81 21.83 -9.86
C ARG A 81 5.14 20.47 -9.27
N CYS A 82 5.94 19.67 -9.98
CA CYS A 82 6.35 18.34 -9.56
C CYS A 82 7.78 18.35 -9.02
N TYR A 83 7.97 17.75 -7.85
CA TYR A 83 9.25 17.61 -7.17
C TYR A 83 9.54 16.16 -6.90
N GLU A 84 10.80 15.78 -7.05
CA GLU A 84 11.31 14.45 -6.72
C GLU A 84 12.22 14.51 -5.50
N ALA A 85 12.12 13.49 -4.63
CA ALA A 85 12.76 13.48 -3.33
C ALA A 85 13.15 12.06 -2.88
N GLY A 86 13.90 11.99 -1.78
CA GLY A 86 14.44 10.75 -1.23
C GLY A 86 13.39 9.84 -0.57
N HIS A 87 13.51 8.56 -0.85
CA HIS A 87 12.73 7.49 -0.21
C HIS A 87 13.58 6.21 -0.15
N PRO A 88 13.63 5.46 0.95
CA PRO A 88 12.81 5.55 2.18
C PRO A 88 13.28 6.60 3.21
N VAL A 89 14.42 7.21 3.01
CA VAL A 89 14.97 8.24 3.91
C VAL A 89 14.70 9.62 3.31
N PRO A 90 14.06 10.55 4.08
CA PRO A 90 13.83 11.90 3.61
C PRO A 90 15.16 12.64 3.43
N ASP A 91 15.21 13.50 2.42
CA ASP A 91 16.39 14.33 2.10
C ASP A 91 16.04 15.83 2.03
N ALA A 92 17.00 16.65 1.66
CA ALA A 92 16.80 18.09 1.52
C ALA A 92 15.72 18.46 0.50
N ASN A 93 15.55 17.64 -0.56
CA ASN A 93 14.49 17.85 -1.55
C ASN A 93 13.10 17.53 -0.98
N SER A 94 12.98 16.51 -0.10
CA SER A 94 11.73 16.24 0.64
C SER A 94 11.31 17.46 1.45
N PHE A 95 12.26 18.06 2.17
CA PHE A 95 12.01 19.22 3.03
C PHE A 95 11.62 20.47 2.23
N ALA A 96 12.37 20.77 1.17
CA ALA A 96 12.11 21.91 0.30
C ALA A 96 10.79 21.79 -0.45
N ALA A 97 10.46 20.60 -0.98
CA ALA A 97 9.21 20.36 -1.67
C ALA A 97 7.99 20.44 -0.75
N THR A 98 8.11 19.92 0.48
CA THR A 98 7.06 20.03 1.49
C THR A 98 6.83 21.48 1.93
N GLU A 99 7.90 22.29 1.98
CA GLU A 99 7.76 23.73 2.22
C GLU A 99 6.95 24.42 1.12
N LYS A 100 7.16 24.04 -0.15
CA LYS A 100 6.32 24.54 -1.27
C LYS A 100 4.85 24.14 -1.14
N ALA A 101 4.56 22.96 -0.59
CA ALA A 101 3.19 22.57 -0.30
C ALA A 101 2.58 23.38 0.87
N LEU A 102 3.37 23.75 1.87
CA LEU A 102 2.92 24.64 2.95
C LEU A 102 2.72 26.08 2.46
N GLU A 103 3.60 26.60 1.59
CA GLU A 103 3.42 27.90 0.93
C GLU A 103 2.14 27.94 0.08
N LEU A 104 1.84 26.85 -0.66
CA LEU A 104 0.65 26.70 -1.48
C LEU A 104 -0.64 26.88 -0.68
N VAL A 105 -0.69 26.35 0.53
CA VAL A 105 -1.91 26.37 1.36
C VAL A 105 -1.97 27.53 2.33
N HIS A 106 -1.01 28.45 2.30
CA HIS A 106 -0.97 29.60 3.17
C HIS A 106 -1.95 30.68 2.72
N GLY A 107 -2.81 31.15 3.63
CA GLY A 107 -3.72 32.27 3.37
C GLY A 107 -4.90 31.95 2.45
N LEU A 108 -5.31 30.70 2.37
CA LEU A 108 -6.51 30.27 1.66
C LEU A 108 -7.80 30.78 2.31
N HIS A 109 -8.88 30.84 1.54
CA HIS A 109 -10.19 31.28 1.97
C HIS A 109 -11.11 30.10 2.35
N PRO A 110 -12.19 30.32 3.14
CA PRO A 110 -13.11 29.25 3.55
C PRO A 110 -13.80 28.51 2.41
N GLU A 111 -14.00 29.17 1.26
CA GLU A 111 -14.56 28.58 0.05
C GLU A 111 -13.56 27.77 -0.78
N ASP A 112 -12.26 27.94 -0.55
CA ASP A 112 -11.21 27.18 -1.23
C ASP A 112 -11.19 25.73 -0.77
N THR A 113 -10.75 24.84 -1.62
CA THR A 113 -10.58 23.43 -1.30
C THR A 113 -9.18 22.95 -1.66
N VAL A 114 -8.51 22.32 -0.72
CA VAL A 114 -7.26 21.61 -0.94
C VAL A 114 -7.59 20.15 -1.26
N LEU A 115 -7.34 19.72 -2.48
CA LEU A 115 -7.36 18.33 -2.87
C LEU A 115 -6.02 17.70 -2.48
N PHE A 116 -6.04 16.90 -1.40
CA PHE A 116 -4.84 16.27 -0.86
C PHE A 116 -4.78 14.79 -1.25
N LEU A 117 -3.80 14.43 -2.10
CA LEU A 117 -3.62 13.08 -2.64
C LEU A 117 -2.44 12.41 -1.94
N LEU A 118 -2.70 11.27 -1.31
CA LEU A 118 -1.71 10.59 -0.48
C LEU A 118 -1.56 9.13 -0.87
N SER A 119 -0.33 8.66 -1.01
CA SER A 119 0.00 7.26 -1.27
C SER A 119 1.18 6.79 -0.45
N GLY A 120 1.50 5.49 -0.51
CA GLY A 120 2.63 4.89 0.18
C GLY A 120 3.95 5.64 -0.04
N GLY A 121 4.80 5.64 0.99
CA GLY A 121 6.07 6.38 1.00
C GLY A 121 5.97 7.85 1.43
N GLY A 122 4.77 8.38 1.67
CA GLY A 122 4.54 9.76 2.10
C GLY A 122 5.26 10.15 3.40
N SER A 123 5.56 9.20 4.28
CA SER A 123 6.29 9.49 5.53
C SER A 123 7.69 10.07 5.32
N ALA A 124 8.38 9.71 4.23
CA ALA A 124 9.68 10.26 3.86
C ALA A 124 9.53 11.43 2.88
N LEU A 125 8.66 11.29 1.90
CA LEU A 125 8.49 12.25 0.82
C LEU A 125 7.83 13.56 1.28
N PHE A 126 6.94 13.50 2.28
CA PHE A 126 6.21 14.65 2.81
C PHE A 126 6.65 14.95 4.24
N GLU A 127 7.78 15.63 4.38
CA GLU A 127 8.41 15.93 5.67
C GLU A 127 8.91 17.38 5.72
N LYS A 128 8.56 18.08 6.79
CA LYS A 128 9.11 19.38 7.16
C LYS A 128 9.61 19.30 8.60
N PRO A 129 10.90 19.03 8.83
CA PRO A 129 11.46 18.96 10.17
C PRO A 129 11.33 20.29 10.92
N LEU A 130 10.97 20.24 12.20
CA LEU A 130 10.98 21.36 13.14
C LEU A 130 12.33 21.50 13.88
N ILE A 131 13.20 20.53 13.66
CA ILE A 131 14.60 20.48 14.10
C ILE A 131 15.50 20.37 12.86
N SER A 132 16.81 20.22 13.02
CA SER A 132 17.65 19.96 11.84
C SER A 132 17.33 18.59 11.23
N GLY A 133 17.46 18.48 9.88
CA GLY A 133 17.23 17.21 9.18
C GLY A 133 18.18 16.09 9.67
N GLU A 134 19.41 16.44 10.00
CA GLU A 134 20.40 15.50 10.57
C GLU A 134 19.95 14.97 11.92
N GLU A 135 19.42 15.82 12.79
CA GLU A 135 18.92 15.40 14.10
C GLU A 135 17.68 14.52 13.95
N LEU A 136 16.75 14.85 13.04
CA LEU A 136 15.59 14.01 12.76
C LEU A 136 16.00 12.60 12.28
N GLN A 137 16.98 12.52 11.38
CA GLN A 137 17.52 11.24 10.90
C GLN A 137 18.21 10.47 12.04
N ASN A 138 18.97 11.15 12.89
CA ASN A 138 19.61 10.54 14.04
C ASN A 138 18.60 9.96 15.04
N ILE A 139 17.56 10.73 15.42
CA ILE A 139 16.50 10.26 16.32
C ILE A 139 15.77 9.06 15.71
N THR A 140 15.45 9.12 14.42
CA THR A 140 14.82 7.99 13.70
C THR A 140 15.72 6.76 13.73
N GLY A 141 17.03 6.93 13.52
CA GLY A 141 18.02 5.85 13.60
C GLY A 141 18.11 5.23 15.00
N GLN A 142 18.08 6.05 16.06
CA GLN A 142 18.07 5.57 17.44
C GLN A 142 16.82 4.70 17.73
N LEU A 143 15.64 5.14 17.30
CA LEU A 143 14.39 4.39 17.47
C LEU A 143 14.43 3.04 16.73
N LEU A 144 14.88 3.02 15.48
CA LEU A 144 15.04 1.80 14.70
C LEU A 144 16.04 0.82 15.36
N ALA A 145 17.19 1.32 15.79
CA ALA A 145 18.21 0.49 16.44
C ALA A 145 17.76 -0.07 17.79
N SER A 146 16.86 0.64 18.47
CA SER A 146 16.30 0.22 19.77
C SER A 146 15.10 -0.73 19.64
N GLY A 147 14.63 -1.04 18.41
CA GLY A 147 13.50 -1.92 18.17
C GLY A 147 12.14 -1.29 18.51
N ALA A 148 12.04 0.04 18.43
CA ALA A 148 10.75 0.74 18.57
C ALA A 148 9.78 0.29 17.48
N ASP A 149 8.54 0.06 17.84
CA ASP A 149 7.50 -0.26 16.87
C ASP A 149 7.07 0.99 16.07
N ILE A 150 6.26 0.77 15.03
CA ILE A 150 5.84 1.85 14.13
C ILE A 150 4.96 2.89 14.84
N VAL A 151 4.19 2.51 15.84
CA VAL A 151 3.35 3.42 16.62
C VAL A 151 4.22 4.33 17.47
N GLU A 152 5.21 3.76 18.18
CA GLU A 152 6.18 4.50 18.98
C GLU A 152 7.01 5.46 18.12
N MET A 153 7.49 4.99 16.97
CA MET A 153 8.21 5.83 16.01
C MET A 153 7.37 7.01 15.53
N ASN A 154 6.11 6.77 15.14
CA ASN A 154 5.23 7.83 14.65
C ASN A 154 4.84 8.81 15.78
N THR A 155 4.70 8.35 17.01
CA THR A 155 4.44 9.20 18.18
C THR A 155 5.53 10.27 18.36
N ILE A 156 6.79 9.90 18.16
CA ILE A 156 7.93 10.84 18.20
C ILE A 156 7.96 11.70 16.93
N ARG A 157 7.89 11.08 15.74
CA ARG A 157 8.04 11.77 14.46
C ARG A 157 6.96 12.82 14.20
N LYS A 158 5.71 12.56 14.60
CA LYS A 158 4.60 13.51 14.46
C LYS A 158 4.89 14.82 15.19
N ARG A 159 5.57 14.80 16.34
CA ARG A 159 5.92 16.00 17.11
C ARG A 159 7.10 16.78 16.56
N LEU A 160 8.01 16.10 15.88
CA LEU A 160 9.20 16.71 15.27
C LEU A 160 8.95 17.23 13.85
N SER A 161 7.73 17.09 13.32
CA SER A 161 7.36 17.43 11.95
C SER A 161 6.34 18.58 11.90
N GLY A 162 6.51 19.48 10.97
CA GLY A 162 5.57 20.59 10.68
C GLY A 162 4.33 20.19 9.86
N VAL A 163 4.25 18.94 9.37
CA VAL A 163 3.15 18.49 8.51
C VAL A 163 2.44 17.24 9.00
N LYS A 164 3.07 16.41 9.85
CA LYS A 164 2.49 15.16 10.35
C LYS A 164 1.51 15.39 11.51
N GLY A 165 0.73 14.36 11.86
CA GLY A 165 -0.21 14.40 12.98
C GLY A 165 -1.25 15.52 12.87
N GLY A 166 -1.81 15.72 11.68
CA GLY A 166 -2.86 16.70 11.41
C GLY A 166 -2.38 18.12 11.10
N ARG A 167 -1.08 18.40 11.22
CA ARG A 167 -0.56 19.76 11.05
C ARG A 167 -0.68 20.31 9.63
N PHE A 168 -0.58 19.46 8.61
CA PHE A 168 -0.81 19.94 7.24
C PHE A 168 -2.26 20.40 7.04
N ALA A 169 -3.24 19.62 7.46
CA ALA A 169 -4.64 20.02 7.35
C ALA A 169 -4.96 21.23 8.22
N GLN A 170 -4.33 21.37 9.40
CA GLN A 170 -4.43 22.58 10.23
C GLN A 170 -3.86 23.80 9.49
N ALA A 171 -2.75 23.65 8.76
CA ALA A 171 -2.16 24.73 7.95
C ALA A 171 -3.05 25.14 6.76
N CYS A 172 -3.91 24.25 6.27
CA CYS A 172 -4.88 24.55 5.22
C CYS A 172 -6.07 25.41 5.73
N ALA A 173 -6.32 25.45 7.05
CA ALA A 173 -7.46 26.19 7.57
C ALA A 173 -7.37 27.69 7.23
N PRO A 174 -8.51 28.35 6.88
CA PRO A 174 -9.91 27.89 6.97
C PRO A 174 -10.42 27.10 5.74
N ALA A 175 -9.58 26.82 4.75
CA ALA A 175 -9.98 26.05 3.56
C ALA A 175 -10.34 24.61 3.91
N LYS A 176 -11.23 24.01 3.12
CA LYS A 176 -11.61 22.59 3.22
C LYS A 176 -10.48 21.72 2.66
N VAL A 177 -10.28 20.56 3.25
CA VAL A 177 -9.34 19.53 2.74
C VAL A 177 -10.14 18.30 2.33
N PHE A 178 -10.06 17.94 1.06
CA PHE A 178 -10.56 16.67 0.56
C PHE A 178 -9.37 15.73 0.31
N SER A 179 -9.21 14.74 1.20
CA SER A 179 -8.07 13.83 1.16
C SER A 179 -8.45 12.51 0.49
N ILE A 180 -7.69 12.13 -0.54
CA ILE A 180 -7.81 10.84 -1.23
C ILE A 180 -6.56 10.01 -0.89
N VAL A 181 -6.77 8.83 -0.30
CA VAL A 181 -5.69 7.99 0.21
C VAL A 181 -5.66 6.65 -0.52
N LEU A 182 -4.47 6.30 -1.02
CA LEU A 182 -4.10 4.95 -1.42
C LEU A 182 -3.29 4.32 -0.28
N SER A 183 -3.87 3.33 0.38
CA SER A 183 -3.29 2.71 1.57
C SER A 183 -2.49 1.45 1.20
N ASP A 184 -1.26 1.39 1.67
CA ASP A 184 -0.39 0.22 1.63
C ASP A 184 -0.22 -0.44 3.01
N ILE A 185 -1.03 -0.03 4.00
CA ILE A 185 -0.99 -0.55 5.38
C ILE A 185 -2.27 -1.32 5.68
N LEU A 186 -2.13 -2.53 6.20
CA LEU A 186 -3.26 -3.38 6.58
C LEU A 186 -4.17 -2.70 7.62
N GLY A 187 -5.48 -2.76 7.38
CA GLY A 187 -6.48 -2.13 8.24
C GLY A 187 -6.66 -0.63 8.01
N ASP A 188 -5.93 -0.04 7.08
CA ASP A 188 -6.05 1.35 6.67
C ASP A 188 -5.95 2.38 7.82
N PRO A 189 -4.98 2.28 8.74
CA PRO A 189 -4.84 3.22 9.84
C PRO A 189 -4.38 4.58 9.32
N LEU A 190 -5.31 5.49 9.08
CA LEU A 190 -5.07 6.81 8.46
C LEU A 190 -4.00 7.64 9.18
N ASP A 191 -3.87 7.48 10.49
CA ASP A 191 -2.86 8.17 11.30
C ASP A 191 -1.44 7.60 11.12
N MET A 192 -1.32 6.39 10.53
CA MET A 192 -0.04 5.76 10.18
C MET A 192 0.37 6.06 8.74
N ILE A 193 -0.58 6.23 7.82
CA ILE A 193 -0.30 6.54 6.42
C ILE A 193 0.34 7.92 6.33
N ALA A 194 1.57 7.99 5.86
CA ALA A 194 2.42 9.18 5.86
C ALA A 194 2.53 9.87 7.24
N SER A 195 2.26 9.16 8.34
CA SER A 195 2.16 9.68 9.72
C SER A 195 1.04 10.72 9.89
N GLY A 196 -0.06 10.58 9.15
CA GLY A 196 -1.32 11.31 9.33
C GLY A 196 -1.29 12.81 9.08
N PRO A 197 -0.88 13.34 7.91
CA PRO A 197 -0.83 14.80 7.69
C PRO A 197 -2.19 15.49 7.77
N ALA A 198 -3.26 14.77 7.45
CA ALA A 198 -4.65 15.27 7.47
C ALA A 198 -5.55 14.46 8.43
N VAL A 199 -4.97 13.93 9.51
CA VAL A 199 -5.68 13.12 10.50
C VAL A 199 -5.34 13.62 11.89
N PRO A 200 -6.33 13.80 12.81
CA PRO A 200 -6.07 14.13 14.19
C PRO A 200 -5.13 13.11 14.86
N ASP A 201 -4.20 13.58 15.66
CA ASP A 201 -3.25 12.69 16.35
C ASP A 201 -3.78 12.33 17.75
N THR A 202 -3.99 11.04 17.97
CA THR A 202 -4.46 10.50 19.25
C THR A 202 -3.35 10.34 20.28
N SER A 203 -2.06 10.35 19.87
CA SER A 203 -0.94 10.21 20.79
C SER A 203 -0.73 11.45 21.66
N THR A 204 -0.23 11.30 22.88
CA THR A 204 -0.06 12.41 23.85
C THR A 204 1.42 12.76 24.07
N CYS A 205 1.67 13.95 24.65
CA CYS A 205 3.02 14.38 25.06
C CYS A 205 3.62 13.41 26.06
N GLU A 206 2.81 12.92 27.03
CA GLU A 206 3.26 11.96 28.02
C GLU A 206 3.74 10.65 27.39
N GLN A 207 3.03 10.16 26.35
CA GLN A 207 3.46 8.97 25.61
C GLN A 207 4.77 9.23 24.87
N ALA A 208 4.92 10.39 24.22
CA ALA A 208 6.16 10.73 23.54
C ALA A 208 7.37 10.82 24.48
N LEU A 209 7.19 11.44 25.64
CA LEU A 209 8.23 11.53 26.66
C LEU A 209 8.57 10.15 27.24
N ALA A 210 7.56 9.32 27.53
CA ALA A 210 7.76 7.95 28.00
C ALA A 210 8.53 7.08 26.99
N ILE A 211 8.26 7.23 25.68
CA ILE A 211 9.00 6.55 24.61
C ILE A 211 10.44 7.05 24.57
N ALA A 212 10.65 8.37 24.66
CA ALA A 212 12.00 8.95 24.68
C ALA A 212 12.85 8.43 25.85
N ASP A 213 12.23 8.31 27.04
CA ASP A 213 12.86 7.76 28.23
C ASP A 213 13.11 6.24 28.11
N LYS A 214 12.13 5.49 27.62
CA LYS A 214 12.21 4.02 27.40
C LYS A 214 13.41 3.65 26.55
N TYR A 215 13.65 4.39 25.48
CA TYR A 215 14.73 4.12 24.53
C TYR A 215 15.97 4.98 24.75
N HIS A 216 16.01 5.75 25.84
CA HIS A 216 17.14 6.65 26.20
C HIS A 216 17.58 7.54 25.03
N LEU A 217 16.60 8.15 24.33
CA LEU A 217 16.88 8.95 23.15
C LEU A 217 17.76 10.17 23.47
N THR A 218 18.81 10.35 22.69
CA THR A 218 19.62 11.56 22.74
C THR A 218 18.91 12.67 21.95
N LEU A 219 18.39 13.65 22.66
CA LEU A 219 17.58 14.73 22.10
C LEU A 219 18.21 16.09 22.45
N SER A 220 18.22 17.02 21.49
CA SER A 220 18.52 18.42 21.76
C SER A 220 17.44 19.07 22.67
N PRO A 221 17.74 20.21 23.29
CA PRO A 221 16.73 20.99 24.01
C PRO A 221 15.50 21.29 23.15
N ALA A 222 15.70 21.69 21.89
CA ALA A 222 14.63 21.98 20.95
C ALA A 222 13.75 20.75 20.65
N ALA A 223 14.32 19.58 20.45
CA ALA A 223 13.58 18.34 20.26
C ALA A 223 12.77 17.98 21.52
N LYS A 224 13.35 18.14 22.72
CA LYS A 224 12.63 17.91 23.99
C LYS A 224 11.44 18.84 24.18
N ASP A 225 11.59 20.12 23.85
CA ASP A 225 10.51 21.12 23.93
C ASP A 225 9.39 20.78 22.95
N LEU A 226 9.69 20.27 21.75
CA LEU A 226 8.71 19.83 20.77
C LEU A 226 7.92 18.59 21.24
N LEU A 227 8.59 17.64 21.93
CA LEU A 227 7.90 16.48 22.49
C LEU A 227 6.87 16.87 23.58
N GLN A 228 6.99 18.03 24.19
CA GLN A 228 6.05 18.57 25.18
C GLN A 228 4.88 19.33 24.54
N GLN A 229 4.89 19.53 23.22
CA GLN A 229 3.84 20.24 22.51
C GLN A 229 2.83 19.24 21.91
N GLU A 230 1.55 19.45 22.19
CA GLU A 230 0.51 18.61 21.61
C GLU A 230 0.33 18.85 20.11
N THR A 231 0.04 17.78 19.41
CA THR A 231 -0.41 17.77 18.02
C THR A 231 -1.91 18.06 17.93
N PRO A 232 -2.45 18.48 16.77
CA PRO A 232 -3.88 18.67 16.58
C PRO A 232 -4.71 17.44 17.00
N LYS A 233 -5.69 17.64 17.89
CA LYS A 233 -6.57 16.59 18.44
C LYS A 233 -7.92 16.52 17.72
N SER A 234 -8.26 17.55 16.97
CA SER A 234 -9.46 17.61 16.12
C SER A 234 -9.15 18.39 14.85
N LEU A 235 -9.84 18.08 13.78
CA LEU A 235 -9.78 18.76 12.49
C LEU A 235 -11.20 18.85 11.94
N ASP A 236 -11.73 20.06 11.82
CA ASP A 236 -13.12 20.27 11.39
C ASP A 236 -13.22 20.53 9.87
N ASN A 237 -12.08 20.68 9.21
CA ASN A 237 -11.99 21.03 7.79
C ASN A 237 -11.63 19.88 6.88
N VAL A 238 -11.61 18.62 7.34
CA VAL A 238 -11.11 17.47 6.57
C VAL A 238 -12.20 16.46 6.26
N THR A 239 -12.28 16.05 5.00
CA THR A 239 -13.01 14.85 4.56
C THR A 239 -12.02 13.91 3.90
N THR A 240 -11.95 12.64 4.33
CA THR A 240 -11.01 11.64 3.81
C THR A 240 -11.74 10.49 3.16
N GLN A 241 -11.29 10.08 1.98
CA GLN A 241 -11.71 8.85 1.30
C GLN A 241 -10.50 7.94 1.05
N ILE A 242 -10.61 6.68 1.48
CA ILE A 242 -9.66 5.62 1.12
C ILE A 242 -10.22 4.95 -0.13
N THR A 243 -9.51 5.04 -1.25
CA THR A 243 -9.99 4.61 -2.56
C THR A 243 -9.14 3.54 -3.21
N GLY A 244 -8.01 3.22 -2.62
CA GLY A 244 -7.16 2.08 -2.97
C GLY A 244 -6.61 1.47 -1.69
N SER A 245 -6.96 0.21 -1.45
CA SER A 245 -6.50 -0.58 -0.31
C SER A 245 -6.66 -2.06 -0.63
N VAL A 246 -6.12 -2.92 0.22
CA VAL A 246 -6.32 -4.37 0.11
C VAL A 246 -7.81 -4.74 0.17
N ARG A 247 -8.63 -3.98 0.90
CA ARG A 247 -10.09 -4.15 0.95
C ARG A 247 -10.73 -3.94 -0.41
N GLU A 248 -10.36 -2.86 -1.11
CA GLU A 248 -10.83 -2.59 -2.47
C GLU A 248 -10.34 -3.63 -3.47
N LEU A 249 -9.11 -4.11 -3.32
CA LEU A 249 -8.54 -5.20 -4.11
C LEU A 249 -9.36 -6.48 -3.97
N CYS A 250 -9.68 -6.89 -2.74
CA CYS A 250 -10.54 -8.05 -2.45
C CYS A 250 -11.97 -7.87 -2.97
N ALA A 251 -12.56 -6.69 -2.81
CA ALA A 251 -13.89 -6.39 -3.31
C ALA A 251 -13.96 -6.47 -4.83
N ALA A 252 -12.91 -5.99 -5.53
CA ALA A 252 -12.79 -6.10 -6.97
C ALA A 252 -12.63 -7.55 -7.44
N ALA A 253 -11.82 -8.36 -6.73
CA ALA A 253 -11.69 -9.78 -6.98
C ALA A 253 -13.03 -10.52 -6.81
N ALA A 254 -13.78 -10.19 -5.76
CA ALA A 254 -15.11 -10.76 -5.52
C ALA A 254 -16.09 -10.41 -6.65
N LYS A 255 -16.12 -9.13 -7.06
CA LYS A 255 -16.98 -8.67 -8.16
C LYS A 255 -16.62 -9.34 -9.50
N ALA A 256 -15.33 -9.48 -9.79
CA ALA A 256 -14.86 -10.17 -11.00
C ALA A 256 -15.22 -11.66 -10.97
N SER A 257 -15.04 -12.33 -9.84
CA SER A 257 -15.42 -13.73 -9.65
C SER A 257 -16.93 -13.93 -9.84
N GLN A 258 -17.74 -13.02 -9.29
CA GLN A 258 -19.20 -13.06 -9.45
C GLN A 258 -19.62 -12.90 -10.91
N ALA A 259 -18.98 -12.00 -11.66
CA ALA A 259 -19.27 -11.80 -13.08
C ALA A 259 -18.92 -13.05 -13.93
N LEU A 260 -18.00 -13.89 -13.46
CA LEU A 260 -17.61 -15.16 -14.08
C LEU A 260 -18.42 -16.36 -13.57
N GLY A 261 -19.46 -16.11 -12.76
CA GLY A 261 -20.43 -17.11 -12.29
C GLY A 261 -19.98 -17.86 -11.04
N TYR A 262 -19.00 -17.34 -10.29
CA TYR A 262 -18.61 -17.86 -8.98
C TYR A 262 -19.40 -17.14 -7.87
N GLU A 263 -19.62 -17.83 -6.76
CA GLU A 263 -20.12 -17.27 -5.51
C GLU A 263 -18.90 -16.83 -4.68
N PRO A 264 -18.62 -15.52 -4.55
CA PRO A 264 -17.43 -15.04 -3.86
C PRO A 264 -17.65 -14.99 -2.35
N VAL A 265 -16.61 -15.38 -1.60
CA VAL A 265 -16.53 -15.28 -0.15
C VAL A 265 -15.20 -14.61 0.21
N ILE A 266 -15.26 -13.39 0.70
CA ILE A 266 -14.06 -12.71 1.25
C ILE A 266 -13.82 -13.28 2.65
N LEU A 267 -12.75 -14.03 2.80
CA LEU A 267 -12.33 -14.63 4.08
C LEU A 267 -11.74 -13.59 5.02
N THR A 268 -10.88 -12.75 4.48
CA THR A 268 -10.20 -11.67 5.21
C THR A 268 -9.62 -10.65 4.23
N ASP A 269 -9.47 -9.42 4.68
CA ASP A 269 -8.66 -8.35 4.05
C ASP A 269 -7.47 -7.95 4.94
N GLN A 270 -7.12 -8.80 5.92
CA GLN A 270 -6.04 -8.57 6.89
C GLN A 270 -5.17 -9.83 7.07
N LEU A 271 -4.93 -10.57 5.99
CA LEU A 271 -4.09 -11.75 6.03
C LEU A 271 -2.65 -11.34 6.39
N CYS A 272 -2.16 -11.82 7.53
CA CYS A 272 -0.84 -11.47 8.08
C CYS A 272 -0.24 -12.68 8.77
N CYS A 273 0.22 -13.65 7.99
CA CYS A 273 0.87 -14.88 8.49
C CYS A 273 1.96 -15.30 7.50
N GLU A 274 2.63 -16.42 7.75
CA GLU A 274 3.57 -17.00 6.80
C GLU A 274 2.84 -17.45 5.52
N ALA A 275 3.41 -17.17 4.36
CA ALA A 275 2.83 -17.46 3.05
C ALA A 275 2.46 -18.94 2.89
N ARG A 276 3.30 -19.85 3.38
CA ARG A 276 3.05 -21.29 3.34
C ARG A 276 1.85 -21.72 4.16
N GLU A 277 1.64 -21.13 5.33
CA GLU A 277 0.48 -21.41 6.17
C GLU A 277 -0.82 -20.95 5.47
N ALA A 278 -0.81 -19.74 4.90
CA ALA A 278 -1.93 -19.22 4.15
C ALA A 278 -2.29 -20.11 2.93
N GLY A 279 -1.28 -20.51 2.15
CA GLY A 279 -1.48 -21.35 0.96
C GLY A 279 -1.96 -22.75 1.32
N SER A 280 -1.43 -23.37 2.37
CA SER A 280 -1.89 -24.66 2.89
C SER A 280 -3.35 -24.59 3.34
N PHE A 281 -3.73 -23.50 4.01
CA PHE A 281 -5.11 -23.29 4.46
C PHE A 281 -6.07 -23.13 3.26
N LEU A 282 -5.72 -22.30 2.28
CA LEU A 282 -6.52 -22.12 1.06
C LEU A 282 -6.65 -23.41 0.26
N GLY A 283 -5.55 -24.18 0.10
CA GLY A 283 -5.59 -25.50 -0.53
C GLY A 283 -6.53 -26.48 0.19
N SER A 284 -6.55 -26.45 1.52
CA SER A 284 -7.45 -27.28 2.33
C SER A 284 -8.93 -26.90 2.15
N ILE A 285 -9.23 -25.60 2.01
CA ILE A 285 -10.58 -25.11 1.70
C ILE A 285 -11.03 -25.65 0.34
N VAL A 286 -10.20 -25.49 -0.71
CA VAL A 286 -10.50 -26.01 -2.04
C VAL A 286 -10.81 -27.51 -1.98
N ARG A 287 -9.93 -28.30 -1.33
CA ARG A 287 -10.11 -29.74 -1.20
C ARG A 287 -11.41 -30.14 -0.49
N THR A 288 -11.81 -29.36 0.52
CA THR A 288 -13.05 -29.60 1.29
C THR A 288 -14.30 -29.39 0.40
N HIS A 289 -14.27 -28.42 -0.50
CA HIS A 289 -15.41 -28.01 -1.31
C HIS A 289 -15.39 -28.55 -2.74
N ALA A 290 -14.30 -29.19 -3.15
CA ALA A 290 -14.20 -29.82 -4.47
C ALA A 290 -15.30 -30.84 -4.70
N GLY A 291 -15.88 -30.85 -5.92
CA GLY A 291 -16.92 -31.80 -6.30
C GLY A 291 -18.32 -31.52 -5.75
N GLN A 292 -18.56 -30.45 -5.01
CA GLN A 292 -19.89 -30.10 -4.47
C GLN A 292 -20.82 -29.45 -5.50
N GLY A 293 -20.40 -29.30 -6.77
CA GLY A 293 -21.19 -28.72 -7.85
C GLY A 293 -21.45 -27.22 -7.74
N LYS A 294 -20.81 -26.53 -6.77
CA LYS A 294 -20.87 -25.08 -6.62
C LYS A 294 -19.56 -24.46 -7.14
N LYS A 295 -19.69 -23.33 -7.83
CA LYS A 295 -18.55 -22.49 -8.21
C LYS A 295 -18.32 -21.48 -7.10
N LEU A 296 -17.38 -21.76 -6.22
CA LEU A 296 -17.02 -20.90 -5.09
C LEU A 296 -15.71 -20.18 -5.38
N ALA A 297 -15.57 -18.93 -4.92
CA ALA A 297 -14.34 -18.17 -4.96
C ALA A 297 -14.02 -17.66 -3.55
N TYR A 298 -13.03 -18.24 -2.91
CA TYR A 298 -12.54 -17.79 -1.61
C TYR A 298 -11.42 -16.79 -1.80
N ILE A 299 -11.56 -15.63 -1.20
CA ILE A 299 -10.67 -14.47 -1.40
C ILE A 299 -10.06 -14.08 -0.07
N ALA A 300 -8.75 -13.94 -0.05
CA ALA A 300 -8.00 -13.46 1.11
C ALA A 300 -7.01 -12.38 0.65
N GLY A 301 -7.07 -11.21 1.25
CA GLY A 301 -6.13 -10.14 0.97
C GLY A 301 -5.31 -9.78 2.20
N GLY A 302 -4.10 -9.29 1.98
CA GLY A 302 -3.20 -8.90 3.05
C GLY A 302 -1.75 -8.84 2.63
N GLU A 303 -0.85 -9.03 3.58
CA GLU A 303 0.58 -9.07 3.38
C GLU A 303 1.18 -10.22 4.16
N THR A 304 1.45 -11.34 3.48
CA THR A 304 2.10 -12.49 4.09
C THR A 304 3.61 -12.29 4.17
N VAL A 305 4.29 -13.09 4.97
CA VAL A 305 5.75 -13.07 5.13
C VAL A 305 6.37 -14.39 4.68
N VAL A 306 7.66 -14.34 4.36
CA VAL A 306 8.47 -15.52 4.03
C VAL A 306 9.62 -15.62 5.02
N HIS A 307 9.82 -16.80 5.58
CA HIS A 307 11.04 -17.14 6.31
C HIS A 307 12.10 -17.66 5.35
N LEU A 308 13.15 -16.88 5.16
CA LEU A 308 14.26 -17.27 4.28
C LEU A 308 15.14 -18.32 4.99
N THR A 309 15.08 -19.54 4.49
CA THR A 309 15.87 -20.70 4.98
C THR A 309 16.84 -21.21 3.93
N GLY A 310 16.57 -20.93 2.67
CA GLY A 310 17.34 -21.37 1.50
C GLY A 310 18.02 -20.22 0.74
N LYS A 311 18.43 -20.52 -0.48
CA LYS A 311 19.11 -19.60 -1.39
C LYS A 311 18.39 -19.44 -2.72
N GLY A 312 17.24 -20.06 -2.87
CA GLY A 312 16.43 -20.01 -4.06
C GLY A 312 15.83 -18.64 -4.34
N LEU A 313 15.09 -18.56 -5.41
CA LEU A 313 14.43 -17.35 -5.87
C LEU A 313 12.91 -17.48 -5.75
N GLY A 314 12.25 -16.44 -5.22
CA GLY A 314 10.81 -16.44 -5.06
C GLY A 314 10.32 -15.27 -4.24
N GLY A 315 9.03 -15.25 -4.00
CA GLY A 315 8.34 -14.28 -3.17
C GLY A 315 7.17 -14.90 -2.41
N ARG A 316 6.52 -14.10 -1.58
CA ARG A 316 5.43 -14.55 -0.70
C ARG A 316 4.20 -15.05 -1.49
N ASN A 317 3.86 -14.41 -2.58
CA ASN A 317 2.74 -14.80 -3.42
C ASN A 317 3.01 -16.10 -4.19
N GLN A 318 4.25 -16.27 -4.63
CA GLN A 318 4.72 -17.49 -5.28
C GLN A 318 4.75 -18.68 -4.31
N GLU A 319 5.28 -18.51 -3.08
CA GLU A 319 5.28 -19.56 -2.06
C GLU A 319 3.87 -19.93 -1.61
N LEU A 320 2.98 -18.94 -1.43
CA LEU A 320 1.58 -19.16 -1.08
C LEU A 320 0.88 -20.02 -2.14
N ALA A 321 1.06 -19.73 -3.40
CA ALA A 321 0.47 -20.51 -4.49
C ALA A 321 1.09 -21.90 -4.55
N LEU A 322 2.41 -22.02 -4.56
CA LEU A 322 3.12 -23.29 -4.74
C LEU A 322 2.76 -24.34 -3.66
N VAL A 323 2.68 -23.91 -2.39
CA VAL A 323 2.37 -24.82 -1.28
C VAL A 323 0.95 -25.39 -1.35
N ALA A 324 0.04 -24.75 -2.07
CA ALA A 324 -1.32 -25.26 -2.27
C ALA A 324 -1.38 -26.42 -3.30
N ALA A 325 -0.40 -26.56 -4.19
CA ALA A 325 -0.41 -27.55 -5.28
C ALA A 325 -0.64 -28.99 -4.81
N PRO A 326 -0.03 -29.51 -3.74
CA PRO A 326 -0.30 -30.87 -3.28
C PRO A 326 -1.75 -31.11 -2.81
N ALA A 327 -2.39 -30.08 -2.22
CA ALA A 327 -3.79 -30.19 -1.80
C ALA A 327 -4.76 -30.23 -2.99
N LEU A 328 -4.39 -29.62 -4.12
CA LEU A 328 -5.19 -29.58 -5.34
C LEU A 328 -4.94 -30.79 -6.26
N SER A 329 -3.89 -31.58 -6.01
CA SER A 329 -3.44 -32.67 -6.90
C SER A 329 -4.59 -33.61 -7.28
N GLY A 330 -4.82 -33.75 -8.60
CA GLY A 330 -5.88 -34.57 -9.16
C GLY A 330 -7.31 -34.01 -9.06
N LEU A 331 -7.50 -32.81 -8.50
CA LEU A 331 -8.78 -32.14 -8.51
C LEU A 331 -9.02 -31.43 -9.86
N GLU A 332 -10.25 -31.49 -10.33
CA GLU A 332 -10.65 -30.82 -11.58
C GLU A 332 -11.30 -29.46 -11.27
N ASN A 333 -11.09 -28.50 -12.16
CA ASN A 333 -11.71 -27.17 -12.11
C ASN A 333 -11.44 -26.39 -10.81
N CYS A 334 -10.30 -26.65 -10.19
CA CYS A 334 -9.85 -25.99 -8.96
C CYS A 334 -8.48 -25.35 -9.18
N CYS A 335 -8.27 -24.16 -8.64
CA CYS A 335 -6.97 -23.51 -8.62
C CYS A 335 -6.80 -22.63 -7.38
N VAL A 336 -5.54 -22.33 -7.06
CA VAL A 336 -5.16 -21.28 -6.11
C VAL A 336 -4.16 -20.36 -6.82
N PHE A 337 -4.36 -19.07 -6.69
CA PHE A 337 -3.40 -18.07 -7.13
C PHE A 337 -3.25 -16.95 -6.12
N SER A 338 -2.08 -16.33 -6.10
CA SER A 338 -1.80 -15.16 -5.28
C SER A 338 -0.96 -14.17 -6.06
N VAL A 339 -1.24 -12.88 -5.89
CA VAL A 339 -0.61 -11.81 -6.67
C VAL A 339 -0.44 -10.54 -5.84
N GLY A 340 0.74 -9.92 -5.96
CA GLY A 340 1.03 -8.58 -5.47
C GLY A 340 0.45 -7.52 -6.42
N SER A 341 -0.25 -6.55 -5.86
CA SER A 341 -0.88 -5.48 -6.64
C SER A 341 0.13 -4.59 -7.37
N ASP A 342 1.38 -4.51 -6.90
CA ASP A 342 2.46 -3.70 -7.51
C ASP A 342 3.11 -4.37 -8.74
N GLY A 343 2.81 -5.64 -8.97
CA GLY A 343 3.31 -6.39 -10.11
C GLY A 343 4.68 -7.03 -9.87
N THR A 344 5.13 -7.07 -8.62
CA THR A 344 6.40 -7.70 -8.21
C THR A 344 6.18 -8.60 -7.00
N ASP A 345 7.00 -9.66 -6.86
CA ASP A 345 6.95 -10.56 -5.72
C ASP A 345 8.36 -11.03 -5.36
N GLY A 346 8.91 -10.49 -4.27
CA GLY A 346 10.29 -10.67 -3.90
C GLY A 346 11.26 -10.07 -4.95
N PRO A 347 12.48 -10.62 -5.11
CA PRO A 347 13.47 -10.15 -6.07
C PRO A 347 13.24 -10.73 -7.47
N THR A 348 11.99 -10.91 -7.91
CA THR A 348 11.62 -11.53 -9.19
C THR A 348 10.86 -10.56 -10.10
N ASP A 349 10.70 -10.93 -11.38
CA ASP A 349 9.87 -10.23 -12.35
C ASP A 349 8.40 -10.70 -12.35
N ALA A 350 8.08 -11.69 -11.51
CA ALA A 350 6.73 -12.19 -11.35
C ALA A 350 5.97 -11.38 -10.29
N ALA A 351 4.67 -11.20 -10.49
CA ALA A 351 3.75 -10.61 -9.52
C ALA A 351 3.23 -11.66 -8.52
N GLY A 352 3.37 -12.95 -8.84
CA GLY A 352 2.87 -14.02 -7.99
C GLY A 352 2.84 -15.38 -8.68
N GLY A 353 2.00 -16.28 -8.17
CA GLY A 353 1.91 -17.65 -8.64
C GLY A 353 0.48 -18.17 -8.81
N TYR A 354 0.33 -19.15 -9.69
CA TYR A 354 -0.89 -19.90 -10.00
C TYR A 354 -0.59 -21.40 -9.96
N VAL A 355 -1.45 -22.17 -9.32
CA VAL A 355 -1.43 -23.62 -9.29
C VAL A 355 -2.82 -24.20 -9.45
N ASP A 356 -2.90 -25.41 -10.01
CA ASP A 356 -4.14 -26.17 -10.20
C ASP A 356 -3.91 -27.67 -9.95
N GLY A 357 -4.92 -28.49 -10.24
CA GLY A 357 -4.87 -29.93 -10.00
C GLY A 357 -3.81 -30.70 -10.82
N GLN A 358 -3.19 -30.08 -11.81
CA GLN A 358 -2.13 -30.70 -12.62
C GLN A 358 -0.73 -30.29 -12.16
N THR A 359 -0.62 -29.21 -11.40
CA THR A 359 0.67 -28.57 -11.08
C THR A 359 1.63 -29.51 -10.37
N GLU A 360 1.18 -30.26 -9.34
CA GLU A 360 2.08 -31.16 -8.58
C GLU A 360 2.64 -32.27 -9.50
N ASN A 361 1.81 -32.85 -10.37
CA ASN A 361 2.26 -33.88 -11.29
C ASN A 361 3.25 -33.34 -12.32
N ALA A 362 3.01 -32.17 -12.87
CA ALA A 362 3.92 -31.50 -13.79
C ALA A 362 5.28 -31.19 -13.15
N LEU A 363 5.28 -30.73 -11.89
CA LEU A 363 6.53 -30.54 -11.13
C LEU A 363 7.29 -31.85 -10.92
N ARG A 364 6.60 -32.93 -10.57
CA ARG A 364 7.20 -34.24 -10.40
C ARG A 364 7.81 -34.78 -11.71
N GLU A 365 7.14 -34.57 -12.85
CA GLU A 365 7.66 -34.90 -14.17
C GLU A 365 8.90 -34.07 -14.54
N ALA A 366 8.95 -32.82 -14.09
CA ALA A 366 10.11 -31.95 -14.20
C ALA A 366 11.25 -32.30 -13.20
N GLY A 367 11.07 -33.32 -12.36
CA GLY A 367 12.06 -33.71 -11.34
C GLY A 367 12.09 -32.81 -10.12
N MET A 368 11.06 -32.03 -9.86
CA MET A 368 10.95 -31.09 -8.75
C MET A 368 9.98 -31.62 -7.68
N ASP A 369 10.38 -31.48 -6.42
CA ASP A 369 9.53 -31.76 -5.25
C ASP A 369 9.10 -30.44 -4.62
N VAL A 370 7.80 -30.25 -4.40
CA VAL A 370 7.22 -28.99 -3.88
C VAL A 370 7.81 -28.61 -2.53
N PHE A 371 7.98 -29.59 -1.61
CA PHE A 371 8.45 -29.30 -0.27
C PHE A 371 9.95 -29.02 -0.21
N LEU A 372 10.74 -29.74 -1.01
CA LEU A 372 12.18 -29.45 -1.14
C LEU A 372 12.41 -28.08 -1.79
N THR A 373 11.64 -27.75 -2.80
CA THR A 373 11.70 -26.43 -3.46
C THR A 373 11.34 -25.30 -2.49
N LEU A 374 10.27 -25.48 -1.73
CA LEU A 374 9.89 -24.51 -0.71
C LEU A 374 10.96 -24.40 0.40
N ALA A 375 11.58 -25.51 0.83
CA ALA A 375 12.65 -25.47 1.83
C ALA A 375 13.86 -24.64 1.39
N ASP A 376 14.12 -24.56 0.08
CA ASP A 376 15.15 -23.69 -0.49
C ASP A 376 14.65 -22.29 -0.87
N ASN A 377 13.37 -21.96 -0.62
CA ASN A 377 12.72 -20.70 -1.05
C ASN A 377 12.78 -20.48 -2.58
N ASP A 378 12.67 -21.53 -3.38
CA ASP A 378 12.84 -21.50 -4.85
C ASP A 378 11.53 -21.62 -5.63
N ALA A 379 10.48 -20.98 -5.13
CA ALA A 379 9.16 -21.03 -5.73
C ALA A 379 9.13 -20.49 -7.17
N TYR A 380 9.99 -19.53 -7.51
CA TYR A 380 10.08 -18.95 -8.84
C TYR A 380 10.40 -20.00 -9.91
N HIS A 381 11.49 -20.75 -9.75
CA HIS A 381 11.90 -21.73 -10.76
C HIS A 381 10.90 -22.90 -10.86
N ALA A 382 10.29 -23.31 -9.74
CA ALA A 382 9.26 -24.34 -9.78
C ALA A 382 8.04 -23.89 -10.58
N LEU A 383 7.51 -22.69 -10.28
CA LEU A 383 6.36 -22.15 -11.01
C LEU A 383 6.70 -21.83 -12.49
N GLN A 384 7.93 -21.39 -12.75
CA GLN A 384 8.40 -21.18 -14.12
C GLN A 384 8.39 -22.47 -14.94
N ALA A 385 8.83 -23.59 -14.36
CA ALA A 385 8.89 -24.89 -15.03
C ALA A 385 7.50 -25.44 -15.45
N VAL A 386 6.42 -24.98 -14.78
CA VAL A 386 5.03 -25.43 -15.02
C VAL A 386 4.13 -24.32 -15.53
N GLU A 387 4.68 -23.22 -16.04
CA GLU A 387 3.94 -22.05 -16.53
C GLU A 387 3.01 -21.43 -15.46
N GLY A 388 3.35 -21.59 -14.19
CA GLY A 388 2.58 -21.13 -13.03
C GLY A 388 2.89 -19.70 -12.60
N LEU A 389 3.87 -19.02 -13.18
CA LEU A 389 4.16 -17.61 -12.87
C LEU A 389 3.04 -16.69 -13.36
N ILE A 390 2.75 -15.65 -12.56
CA ILE A 390 1.89 -14.52 -12.94
C ILE A 390 2.80 -13.34 -13.23
N ILE A 391 2.82 -12.89 -14.48
CA ILE A 391 3.64 -11.77 -14.94
C ILE A 391 2.70 -10.65 -15.37
N THR A 392 2.74 -9.53 -14.66
CA THR A 392 1.92 -8.33 -14.97
C THR A 392 2.78 -7.16 -15.44
N GLY A 393 4.08 -7.18 -15.11
CA GLY A 393 4.93 -6.00 -15.11
C GLY A 393 4.54 -5.03 -13.99
N ALA A 394 5.30 -3.96 -13.83
CA ALA A 394 5.03 -2.93 -12.83
C ALA A 394 3.68 -2.24 -13.10
N THR A 395 2.78 -2.26 -12.13
CA THR A 395 1.40 -1.77 -12.26
C THR A 395 1.26 -0.28 -11.95
N GLY A 396 2.16 0.25 -11.12
CA GLY A 396 2.13 1.65 -10.65
C GLY A 396 1.23 1.86 -9.42
N THR A 397 0.66 0.80 -8.85
CA THR A 397 -0.01 0.81 -7.54
C THR A 397 0.73 -0.07 -6.54
N ASN A 398 0.43 0.07 -5.25
CA ASN A 398 0.79 -0.90 -4.21
C ASN A 398 -0.24 -0.79 -3.09
N VAL A 399 -1.10 -1.79 -2.99
CA VAL A 399 -2.14 -1.93 -1.97
C VAL A 399 -2.15 -3.35 -1.41
N ASN A 400 -0.95 -3.93 -1.20
CA ASN A 400 -0.73 -5.31 -0.76
C ASN A 400 -1.17 -6.37 -1.79
N ASP A 401 -1.50 -7.57 -1.32
CA ASP A 401 -1.69 -8.77 -2.12
C ASP A 401 -3.14 -9.29 -2.06
N VAL A 402 -3.51 -10.09 -3.05
CA VAL A 402 -4.74 -10.87 -3.03
C VAL A 402 -4.48 -12.31 -3.43
N ALA A 403 -4.99 -13.24 -2.64
CA ALA A 403 -5.02 -14.67 -2.94
C ALA A 403 -6.46 -15.10 -3.19
N VAL A 404 -6.66 -15.95 -4.19
CA VAL A 404 -7.97 -16.49 -4.57
C VAL A 404 -7.86 -17.97 -4.76
N ALA A 405 -8.85 -18.69 -4.21
CA ALA A 405 -9.04 -20.13 -4.36
C ALA A 405 -10.39 -20.39 -5.03
N LEU A 406 -10.37 -21.07 -6.20
CA LEU A 406 -11.53 -21.40 -7.02
C LEU A 406 -11.82 -22.89 -6.96
#